data_389a91c9469c0834afb6018d85d1c0a7
#
_entry.id   389a91c9469c0834afb6018d85d1c0a7
#
_cell.length_a   1.000
_cell.length_b   1.000
_cell.length_c   1.000
_cell.angle_alpha   90.00
_cell.angle_beta   90.00
_cell.angle_gamma   90.00
#
_symmetry.space_group_name_H-M   'P 1'
#
loop_
_entity.id
_entity.type
_entity.pdbx_description
1 polymer ?
#
loop_
_entity_poly.entity_id
_entity_poly.type
_entity_poly.pdbx_seq_one_letter_code
_entity_poly.pdbx_strand_id
1 'polypeptide(L)'
;MAVNLSYPEDLNGVPGVLIGVAATGKKDKDDLVIIKFEGGSRIAGVFTNSAFAAPPVILAKARQNSCRAWIINSGNANAATGEPGMKDAKEICGNLARLLSIEEESVMPFSTGVIGERLPLQLIKDATERAVLDMSGNKWLQAAEAIMTTDTVPKLAQKQFSLGNETIVVGGMAKGSGMIRPDMATMLSFIACNIRISEYLLPSLVKHVADASFNRITVDGDTSTNDAFVLACTGASDSAVIENTSQYEYTIVRDALVEVAQKLAQAIVRDGEGATKFVSVQIGGGRTERECLKVAYSIAESPLVKTAIFAEDANWGRFCMAIGKAGVSDLDTDNITLWLDNLVVAEGGRISTEYSEEKGAAVLAQDEFSVRVNLGRGEANATIWTTDLSHEYIRINAEYRS
;
A
#
# COMPACT_ATOMS: atom_id res chain seq x y z
N MET A 1 -15.93 -8.91 6.16
CA MET A 1 -14.98 -9.92 5.60
C MET A 1 -14.36 -9.30 4.36
N ALA A 2 -13.08 -9.53 4.13
CA ALA A 2 -12.41 -9.00 2.93
C ALA A 2 -12.99 -9.60 1.65
N VAL A 3 -13.05 -8.79 0.57
CA VAL A 3 -13.64 -9.18 -0.72
C VAL A 3 -12.68 -10.10 -1.47
N ASN A 4 -13.04 -11.35 -1.65
CA ASN A 4 -12.25 -12.36 -2.39
C ASN A 4 -10.76 -12.39 -1.96
N LEU A 5 -10.50 -12.23 -0.66
CA LEU A 5 -9.16 -12.31 -0.07
C LEU A 5 -9.15 -13.40 1.00
N SER A 6 -8.38 -14.44 0.76
CA SER A 6 -8.16 -15.53 1.71
C SER A 6 -7.06 -15.19 2.71
N TYR A 7 -7.09 -15.83 3.87
CA TYR A 7 -5.99 -15.76 4.83
C TYR A 7 -4.72 -16.34 4.18
N PRO A 8 -3.58 -15.60 4.17
CA PRO A 8 -2.40 -16.04 3.46
C PRO A 8 -1.64 -17.15 4.21
N GLU A 9 -0.88 -17.94 3.45
CA GLU A 9 0.18 -18.79 4.01
C GLU A 9 1.42 -17.93 4.32
N ASP A 10 2.30 -18.43 5.22
CA ASP A 10 3.55 -17.73 5.52
C ASP A 10 4.51 -17.77 4.32
N LEU A 11 5.39 -16.79 4.25
CA LEU A 11 6.40 -16.71 3.19
C LEU A 11 7.58 -17.63 3.48
N ASN A 12 8.23 -18.11 2.43
CA ASN A 12 9.45 -18.93 2.53
C ASN A 12 10.70 -18.15 3.01
N GLY A 13 10.50 -16.93 3.53
CA GLY A 13 11.57 -16.05 3.92
C GLY A 13 12.28 -15.38 2.73
N VAL A 14 12.95 -14.27 3.00
CA VAL A 14 13.81 -13.57 2.03
C VAL A 14 15.23 -13.67 2.56
N PRO A 15 16.20 -14.23 1.81
CA PRO A 15 17.60 -14.32 2.26
C PRO A 15 18.14 -12.95 2.68
N GLY A 16 18.83 -12.92 3.83
CA GLY A 16 19.39 -11.69 4.40
C GLY A 16 18.40 -10.87 5.26
N VAL A 17 17.21 -11.42 5.56
CA VAL A 17 16.19 -10.82 6.44
C VAL A 17 15.96 -11.67 7.67
N LEU A 18 16.01 -11.05 8.85
CA LEU A 18 15.59 -11.65 10.12
C LEU A 18 14.47 -10.83 10.75
N ILE A 19 13.42 -11.49 11.24
CA ILE A 19 12.23 -10.87 11.80
C ILE A 19 12.05 -11.34 13.24
N GLY A 20 11.83 -10.40 14.16
CA GLY A 20 11.39 -10.63 15.53
C GLY A 20 10.04 -9.99 15.77
N VAL A 21 9.18 -10.67 16.50
CA VAL A 21 7.81 -10.22 16.81
C VAL A 21 7.55 -10.37 18.30
N ALA A 22 6.87 -9.40 18.92
CA ALA A 22 6.50 -9.46 20.33
C ALA A 22 5.27 -8.59 20.64
N ALA A 23 4.54 -8.99 21.68
CA ALA A 23 3.48 -8.16 22.26
C ALA A 23 4.08 -7.12 23.20
N THR A 24 3.68 -5.83 23.08
CA THR A 24 4.01 -4.80 24.07
C THR A 24 3.21 -4.96 25.37
N GLY A 25 2.11 -5.68 25.33
CA GLY A 25 1.16 -5.81 26.44
C GLY A 25 0.11 -4.70 26.50
N LYS A 26 0.13 -3.76 25.52
CA LYS A 26 -0.97 -2.78 25.35
C LYS A 26 -2.21 -3.44 24.73
N LYS A 27 -2.01 -4.53 23.97
CA LYS A 27 -3.06 -5.35 23.34
C LYS A 27 -2.85 -6.82 23.71
N ASP A 28 -3.89 -7.63 23.54
CA ASP A 28 -3.84 -9.08 23.76
C ASP A 28 -3.20 -9.85 22.59
N LYS A 29 -2.49 -9.14 21.69
CA LYS A 29 -1.79 -9.71 20.53
C LYS A 29 -0.44 -9.03 20.32
N ASP A 30 0.39 -9.64 19.50
CA ASP A 30 1.64 -9.02 19.04
C ASP A 30 1.36 -7.69 18.34
N ASP A 31 2.19 -6.68 18.64
CA ASP A 31 2.04 -5.31 18.15
C ASP A 31 3.38 -4.59 17.95
N LEU A 32 4.49 -5.33 18.04
CA LEU A 32 5.84 -4.86 17.76
C LEU A 32 6.55 -5.82 16.81
N VAL A 33 7.15 -5.29 15.74
CA VAL A 33 7.95 -6.03 14.78
C VAL A 33 9.32 -5.38 14.64
N ILE A 34 10.36 -6.21 14.65
CA ILE A 34 11.73 -5.83 14.32
C ILE A 34 12.13 -6.56 13.06
N ILE A 35 12.66 -5.86 12.07
CA ILE A 35 13.26 -6.46 10.88
C ILE A 35 14.73 -6.04 10.82
N LYS A 36 15.65 -7.01 10.82
CA LYS A 36 17.08 -6.80 10.70
C LYS A 36 17.58 -7.28 9.34
N PHE A 37 18.46 -6.52 8.74
CA PHE A 37 19.08 -6.84 7.46
C PHE A 37 20.56 -7.19 7.63
N GLU A 38 21.03 -8.10 6.79
CA GLU A 38 22.47 -8.41 6.71
C GLU A 38 23.29 -7.23 6.18
N GLY A 39 24.59 -7.24 6.46
CA GLY A 39 25.51 -6.21 5.98
C GLY A 39 25.54 -6.13 4.45
N GLY A 40 25.59 -4.90 3.91
CA GLY A 40 25.54 -4.65 2.47
C GLY A 40 24.15 -4.38 1.90
N SER A 41 23.08 -4.54 2.68
CA SER A 41 21.73 -4.21 2.26
C SER A 41 21.59 -2.75 1.86
N ARG A 42 20.82 -2.51 0.79
CA ARG A 42 20.42 -1.18 0.29
C ARG A 42 18.94 -0.97 0.53
N ILE A 43 18.58 0.18 1.08
CA ILE A 43 17.19 0.48 1.45
C ILE A 43 16.79 1.82 0.87
N ALA A 44 15.60 1.88 0.30
CA ALA A 44 14.96 3.12 -0.10
C ALA A 44 13.45 3.03 0.15
N GLY A 45 12.80 4.20 0.26
CA GLY A 45 11.38 4.26 0.50
C GLY A 45 10.75 5.53 -0.07
N VAL A 46 9.43 5.48 -0.22
CA VAL A 46 8.57 6.64 -0.45
C VAL A 46 7.67 6.82 0.77
N PHE A 47 7.38 8.07 1.11
CA PHE A 47 6.73 8.43 2.36
C PHE A 47 5.64 9.45 2.10
N THR A 48 4.70 9.59 3.03
CA THR A 48 3.62 10.57 2.94
C THR A 48 4.12 11.99 2.67
N ASN A 49 3.37 12.72 1.84
CA ASN A 49 3.55 14.16 1.61
C ASN A 49 2.70 15.03 2.56
N SER A 50 2.04 14.42 3.55
CA SER A 50 1.24 15.15 4.53
C SER A 50 2.08 16.20 5.26
N ALA A 51 1.56 17.41 5.39
CA ALA A 51 2.17 18.45 6.22
C ALA A 51 2.22 18.06 7.72
N PHE A 52 1.38 17.10 8.15
CA PHE A 52 1.37 16.48 9.46
C PHE A 52 2.17 15.18 9.52
N ALA A 53 3.21 15.03 8.69
CA ALA A 53 4.06 13.84 8.74
C ALA A 53 4.52 13.53 10.18
N ALA A 54 4.28 12.29 10.61
CA ALA A 54 4.59 11.84 11.97
C ALA A 54 6.10 11.77 12.23
N PRO A 55 6.57 11.94 13.47
CA PRO A 55 7.98 11.78 13.83
C PRO A 55 8.67 10.53 13.29
N PRO A 56 8.08 9.31 13.33
CA PRO A 56 8.71 8.14 12.72
C PRO A 56 8.94 8.30 11.21
N VAL A 57 8.02 8.92 10.47
CA VAL A 57 8.19 9.18 9.03
C VAL A 57 9.36 10.11 8.75
N ILE A 58 9.47 11.19 9.53
CA ILE A 58 10.56 12.17 9.40
C ILE A 58 11.93 11.48 9.63
N LEU A 59 12.03 10.65 10.67
CA LEU A 59 13.25 9.91 10.98
C LEU A 59 13.56 8.85 9.91
N ALA A 60 12.58 8.05 9.52
CA ALA A 60 12.74 7.02 8.51
C ALA A 60 13.23 7.60 7.17
N LYS A 61 12.63 8.70 6.73
CA LYS A 61 13.04 9.41 5.51
C LYS A 61 14.50 9.89 5.56
N ALA A 62 14.98 10.35 6.70
CA ALA A 62 16.35 10.82 6.88
C ALA A 62 17.38 9.67 6.95
N ARG A 63 16.99 8.46 7.34
CA ARG A 63 17.87 7.34 7.68
C ARG A 63 17.99 6.25 6.62
N GLN A 64 17.38 6.39 5.45
CA GLN A 64 17.33 5.34 4.42
C GLN A 64 18.72 4.80 4.04
N ASN A 65 19.69 5.70 3.82
CA ASN A 65 21.02 5.34 3.30
C ASN A 65 21.89 4.57 4.32
N SER A 66 21.62 4.73 5.61
CA SER A 66 22.38 4.07 6.71
C SER A 66 21.65 2.88 7.30
N CYS A 67 20.43 2.60 6.89
CA CYS A 67 19.53 1.67 7.54
C CYS A 67 20.04 0.22 7.56
N ARG A 68 19.87 -0.43 8.72
CA ARG A 68 20.18 -1.84 9.01
C ARG A 68 19.03 -2.57 9.70
N ALA A 69 18.09 -1.84 10.26
CA ALA A 69 16.94 -2.42 10.92
C ALA A 69 15.72 -1.51 10.86
N TRP A 70 14.54 -2.12 10.83
CA TRP A 70 13.26 -1.44 11.01
C TRP A 70 12.67 -1.83 12.37
N ILE A 71 12.05 -0.85 13.05
CA ILE A 71 11.21 -1.07 14.22
C ILE A 71 9.81 -0.55 13.91
N ILE A 72 8.81 -1.40 14.05
CA ILE A 72 7.43 -1.12 13.64
C ILE A 72 6.52 -1.41 14.82
N ASN A 73 5.75 -0.42 15.28
CA ASN A 73 4.73 -0.64 16.29
C ASN A 73 3.32 -0.37 15.75
N SER A 74 2.34 -1.14 16.21
CA SER A 74 0.92 -0.91 15.92
C SER A 74 0.14 -0.47 17.18
N GLY A 75 -1.01 0.19 16.94
CA GLY A 75 -1.90 0.68 17.99
C GLY A 75 -1.62 2.10 18.49
N ASN A 76 -0.50 2.70 18.08
CA ASN A 76 -0.14 4.09 18.36
C ASN A 76 0.65 4.65 17.16
N ALA A 77 0.16 5.72 16.56
CA ALA A 77 0.75 6.31 15.35
C ALA A 77 1.95 7.22 15.66
N ASN A 78 2.12 7.66 16.90
CA ASN A 78 3.07 8.71 17.25
C ASN A 78 2.97 9.92 16.31
N ALA A 79 1.76 10.28 15.91
CA ALA A 79 1.45 11.40 15.03
C ALA A 79 0.81 12.53 15.82
N ALA A 80 1.01 13.78 15.39
CA ALA A 80 0.58 15.01 16.09
C ALA A 80 1.11 15.09 17.55
N THR A 81 2.30 14.57 17.81
CA THR A 81 2.95 14.49 19.13
C THR A 81 4.11 15.49 19.28
N GLY A 82 4.45 16.22 18.23
CA GLY A 82 5.47 17.28 18.22
C GLY A 82 6.86 16.78 18.61
N GLU A 83 7.65 17.68 19.21
CA GLU A 83 9.03 17.37 19.65
C GLU A 83 9.10 16.22 20.68
N PRO A 84 8.19 16.11 21.65
CA PRO A 84 8.17 14.94 22.54
C PRO A 84 8.05 13.61 21.80
N GLY A 85 7.18 13.50 20.77
CA GLY A 85 7.05 12.28 19.97
C GLY A 85 8.30 11.99 19.13
N MET A 86 9.03 13.02 18.71
CA MET A 86 10.33 12.87 18.04
C MET A 86 11.38 12.29 19.00
N LYS A 87 11.40 12.72 20.25
CA LYS A 87 12.27 12.16 21.29
C LYS A 87 11.95 10.69 21.54
N ASP A 88 10.65 10.35 21.65
CA ASP A 88 10.19 8.97 21.82
C ASP A 88 10.65 8.07 20.68
N ALA A 89 10.48 8.51 19.43
CA ALA A 89 10.89 7.76 18.25
C ALA A 89 12.42 7.52 18.22
N LYS A 90 13.23 8.51 18.57
CA LYS A 90 14.69 8.35 18.72
C LYS A 90 15.04 7.37 19.84
N GLU A 91 14.35 7.45 20.97
CA GLU A 91 14.63 6.62 22.13
C GLU A 91 14.37 5.12 21.86
N ILE A 92 13.29 4.77 21.13
CA ILE A 92 13.07 3.37 20.72
C ILE A 92 14.10 2.91 19.70
N CYS A 93 14.53 3.79 18.78
CA CYS A 93 15.60 3.48 17.84
C CYS A 93 16.93 3.21 18.55
N GLY A 94 17.32 4.07 19.49
CA GLY A 94 18.54 3.91 20.29
C GLY A 94 18.52 2.64 21.15
N ASN A 95 17.35 2.25 21.68
CA ASN A 95 17.22 0.99 22.42
C ASN A 95 17.47 -0.21 21.50
N LEU A 96 16.84 -0.26 20.32
CA LEU A 96 17.04 -1.34 19.35
C LEU A 96 18.49 -1.36 18.83
N ALA A 97 19.08 -0.21 18.53
CA ALA A 97 20.45 -0.08 18.04
C ALA A 97 21.45 -0.70 19.03
N ARG A 98 21.28 -0.41 20.32
CA ARG A 98 22.11 -0.98 21.40
C ARG A 98 21.99 -2.52 21.44
N LEU A 99 20.79 -3.07 21.33
CA LEU A 99 20.55 -4.52 21.35
C LEU A 99 21.16 -5.23 20.13
N LEU A 100 21.14 -4.57 18.97
CA LEU A 100 21.70 -5.11 17.73
C LEU A 100 23.17 -4.78 17.51
N SER A 101 23.79 -3.97 18.38
CA SER A 101 25.16 -3.45 18.26
C SER A 101 25.38 -2.70 16.92
N ILE A 102 24.46 -1.82 16.58
CA ILE A 102 24.51 -0.91 15.41
C ILE A 102 24.31 0.53 15.85
N GLU A 103 24.55 1.49 14.94
CA GLU A 103 24.31 2.91 15.21
C GLU A 103 22.81 3.25 15.27
N GLU A 104 22.41 4.26 16.07
CA GLU A 104 21.00 4.67 16.18
C GLU A 104 20.42 5.11 14.84
N GLU A 105 21.21 5.83 14.05
CA GLU A 105 20.87 6.30 12.70
C GLU A 105 20.66 5.17 11.69
N SER A 106 21.07 3.95 12.04
CA SER A 106 20.82 2.75 11.24
C SER A 106 19.49 2.07 11.53
N VAL A 107 18.65 2.65 12.40
CA VAL A 107 17.31 2.15 12.70
C VAL A 107 16.25 3.10 12.14
N MET A 108 15.35 2.59 11.29
CA MET A 108 14.18 3.31 10.80
C MET A 108 12.94 2.93 11.62
N PRO A 109 12.26 3.90 12.27
CA PRO A 109 11.03 3.65 13.00
C PRO A 109 9.80 3.78 12.11
N PHE A 110 8.78 2.97 12.39
CA PHE A 110 7.45 3.04 11.78
C PHE A 110 6.40 2.84 12.87
N SER A 111 5.30 3.58 12.79
CA SER A 111 4.21 3.51 13.77
C SER A 111 2.87 3.61 13.06
N THR A 112 1.85 2.93 13.59
CA THR A 112 0.48 3.00 13.07
C THR A 112 -0.53 2.82 14.19
N GLY A 113 -1.70 3.46 14.09
CA GLY A 113 -2.78 3.39 15.08
C GLY A 113 -3.31 4.76 15.48
N VAL A 114 -3.61 4.95 16.77
CA VAL A 114 -4.23 6.17 17.28
C VAL A 114 -3.30 7.37 17.16
N ILE A 115 -3.84 8.49 16.66
CA ILE A 115 -3.17 9.79 16.52
C ILE A 115 -3.35 10.62 17.80
N GLY A 116 -2.32 11.38 18.19
CA GLY A 116 -2.34 12.31 19.33
C GLY A 116 -1.87 11.70 20.66
N GLU A 117 -1.49 10.43 20.67
CA GLU A 117 -0.96 9.74 21.87
C GLU A 117 0.56 9.58 21.80
N ARG A 118 1.23 9.67 22.97
CA ARG A 118 2.66 9.38 23.12
C ARG A 118 2.91 7.86 23.11
N LEU A 119 4.10 7.46 22.61
CA LEU A 119 4.51 6.05 22.64
C LEU A 119 4.65 5.53 24.09
N PRO A 120 4.20 4.30 24.39
CA PRO A 120 4.43 3.65 25.69
C PRO A 120 5.85 3.09 25.76
N LEU A 121 6.84 3.97 25.96
CA LEU A 121 8.27 3.68 25.77
C LEU A 121 8.75 2.44 26.50
N GLN A 122 8.39 2.27 27.78
CA GLN A 122 8.89 1.12 28.57
C GLN A 122 8.35 -0.20 28.01
N LEU A 123 7.07 -0.26 27.65
CA LEU A 123 6.46 -1.45 27.08
C LEU A 123 7.11 -1.84 25.74
N ILE A 124 7.39 -0.83 24.89
CA ILE A 124 8.07 -1.04 23.60
C ILE A 124 9.51 -1.54 23.82
N LYS A 125 10.26 -0.98 24.77
CA LYS A 125 11.63 -1.41 25.08
C LYS A 125 11.68 -2.86 25.55
N ASP A 126 10.79 -3.24 26.48
CA ASP A 126 10.71 -4.60 27.02
C ASP A 126 10.32 -5.62 25.94
N ALA A 127 9.39 -5.23 25.04
CA ALA A 127 9.02 -6.03 23.88
C ALA A 127 10.15 -6.14 22.85
N THR A 128 10.92 -5.05 22.64
CA THR A 128 12.07 -5.05 21.73
C THR A 128 13.12 -6.09 22.14
N GLU A 129 13.43 -6.22 23.44
CA GLU A 129 14.35 -7.23 23.94
C GLU A 129 13.88 -8.66 23.62
N ARG A 130 12.58 -8.95 23.86
CA ARG A 130 12.01 -10.26 23.52
C ARG A 130 12.02 -10.53 22.01
N ALA A 131 11.62 -9.56 21.20
CA ALA A 131 11.61 -9.69 19.75
C ALA A 131 13.01 -9.95 19.18
N VAL A 132 14.06 -9.28 19.69
CA VAL A 132 15.44 -9.47 19.24
C VAL A 132 15.97 -10.87 19.59
N LEU A 133 15.62 -11.41 20.75
CA LEU A 133 16.05 -12.75 21.17
C LEU A 133 15.41 -13.88 20.33
N ASP A 134 14.27 -13.63 19.70
CA ASP A 134 13.50 -14.62 18.95
C ASP A 134 13.44 -14.33 17.44
N MET A 135 14.48 -13.71 16.88
CA MET A 135 14.56 -13.41 15.45
C MET A 135 14.74 -14.65 14.59
N SER A 136 13.96 -14.76 13.51
CA SER A 136 14.15 -15.79 12.48
C SER A 136 13.76 -15.28 11.08
N GLY A 137 14.12 -16.02 10.02
CA GLY A 137 13.75 -15.69 8.63
C GLY A 137 12.29 -15.97 8.27
N ASN A 138 11.56 -16.75 9.09
CA ASN A 138 10.25 -17.33 8.77
C ASN A 138 9.12 -16.77 9.66
N LYS A 139 9.08 -15.45 9.88
CA LYS A 139 8.06 -14.79 10.71
C LYS A 139 7.29 -13.71 9.96
N TRP A 140 7.17 -13.84 8.65
CA TRP A 140 6.49 -12.85 7.85
C TRP A 140 4.99 -12.77 8.16
N LEU A 141 4.33 -13.91 8.35
CA LEU A 141 2.91 -13.95 8.70
C LEU A 141 2.66 -13.31 10.07
N GLN A 142 3.43 -13.70 11.09
CA GLN A 142 3.32 -13.10 12.42
C GLN A 142 3.58 -11.58 12.40
N ALA A 143 4.56 -11.14 11.60
CA ALA A 143 4.84 -9.71 11.43
C ALA A 143 3.68 -8.98 10.76
N ALA A 144 3.09 -9.57 9.70
CA ALA A 144 1.93 -8.99 9.02
C ALA A 144 0.71 -8.87 9.96
N GLU A 145 0.48 -9.87 10.81
CA GLU A 145 -0.59 -9.83 11.84
C GLU A 145 -0.31 -8.75 12.91
N ALA A 146 0.95 -8.62 13.33
CA ALA A 146 1.36 -7.68 14.38
C ALA A 146 1.22 -6.22 13.96
N ILE A 147 1.35 -5.90 12.68
CA ILE A 147 1.21 -4.52 12.17
C ILE A 147 -0.23 -4.11 11.83
N MET A 148 -1.19 -5.04 11.90
CA MET A 148 -2.61 -4.77 11.62
C MET A 148 -3.23 -3.82 12.66
N THR A 149 -4.17 -2.98 12.18
CA THR A 149 -4.99 -2.10 13.02
C THR A 149 -6.47 -2.44 12.88
N THR A 150 -7.15 -1.90 11.91
CA THR A 150 -8.54 -2.20 11.52
C THR A 150 -8.63 -3.28 10.43
N ASP A 151 -7.49 -3.72 9.93
CA ASP A 151 -7.38 -4.83 8.99
C ASP A 151 -8.06 -6.10 9.52
N THR A 152 -8.75 -6.86 8.66
CA THR A 152 -9.38 -8.13 9.02
C THR A 152 -8.57 -9.35 8.59
N VAL A 153 -7.65 -9.18 7.62
CA VAL A 153 -6.79 -10.22 7.07
C VAL A 153 -5.36 -9.69 6.95
N PRO A 154 -4.32 -10.44 7.38
CA PRO A 154 -2.94 -10.06 7.13
C PRO A 154 -2.63 -10.10 5.64
N LYS A 155 -1.76 -9.20 5.17
CA LYS A 155 -1.46 -9.03 3.74
C LYS A 155 -0.02 -9.39 3.47
N LEU A 156 0.17 -10.50 2.75
CA LEU A 156 1.46 -11.04 2.34
C LEU A 156 1.48 -11.32 0.84
N ALA A 157 2.62 -11.13 0.22
CA ALA A 157 2.85 -11.53 -1.17
C ALA A 157 4.31 -11.91 -1.37
N GLN A 158 4.54 -12.94 -2.19
CA GLN A 158 5.86 -13.40 -2.57
C GLN A 158 5.91 -13.75 -4.05
N LYS A 159 7.09 -13.57 -4.64
CA LYS A 159 7.45 -14.09 -5.96
C LYS A 159 8.87 -14.63 -5.90
N GLN A 160 9.07 -15.82 -6.47
CA GLN A 160 10.38 -16.41 -6.69
C GLN A 160 10.61 -16.60 -8.18
N PHE A 161 11.82 -16.36 -8.63
CA PHE A 161 12.21 -16.56 -10.03
C PHE A 161 13.72 -16.79 -10.14
N SER A 162 14.16 -17.37 -11.25
CA SER A 162 15.58 -17.58 -11.54
C SER A 162 16.16 -16.38 -12.29
N LEU A 163 17.34 -15.94 -11.89
CA LEU A 163 18.17 -14.94 -12.57
C LEU A 163 19.56 -15.53 -12.79
N GLY A 164 19.82 -16.05 -14.01
CA GLY A 164 20.97 -16.91 -14.24
C GLY A 164 20.83 -18.21 -13.44
N ASN A 165 21.83 -18.51 -12.62
CA ASN A 165 21.82 -19.69 -11.74
C ASN A 165 21.27 -19.39 -10.33
N GLU A 166 20.91 -18.15 -10.06
CA GLU A 166 20.49 -17.69 -8.74
C GLU A 166 18.96 -17.71 -8.60
N THR A 167 18.48 -18.08 -7.42
CA THR A 167 17.06 -17.91 -7.05
C THR A 167 16.87 -16.56 -6.39
N ILE A 168 16.09 -15.71 -7.03
CA ILE A 168 15.70 -14.42 -6.50
C ILE A 168 14.34 -14.54 -5.82
N VAL A 169 14.27 -14.01 -4.62
CA VAL A 169 13.06 -13.99 -3.78
C VAL A 169 12.69 -12.53 -3.52
N VAL A 170 11.48 -12.18 -3.91
CA VAL A 170 10.80 -10.92 -3.54
C VAL A 170 9.68 -11.28 -2.59
N GLY A 171 9.71 -10.79 -1.39
CA GLY A 171 8.66 -11.04 -0.39
C GLY A 171 8.32 -9.76 0.36
N GLY A 172 7.08 -9.64 0.78
CA GLY A 172 6.66 -8.46 1.52
C GLY A 172 5.32 -8.58 2.22
N MET A 173 5.08 -7.60 3.07
CA MET A 173 3.85 -7.44 3.83
C MET A 173 3.33 -6.01 3.72
N ALA A 174 2.02 -5.84 3.91
CA ALA A 174 1.40 -4.54 4.01
C ALA A 174 0.28 -4.53 5.05
N LYS A 175 -0.04 -3.35 5.57
CA LYS A 175 -1.24 -3.11 6.38
C LYS A 175 -1.94 -1.85 5.90
N GLY A 176 -3.25 -1.83 6.09
CA GLY A 176 -4.14 -0.73 5.80
C GLY A 176 -5.51 -1.23 5.38
N SER A 177 -6.56 -0.53 5.80
CA SER A 177 -7.95 -0.78 5.42
C SER A 177 -8.80 0.50 5.41
N GLY A 178 -8.47 1.52 6.20
CA GLY A 178 -9.03 2.87 6.17
C GLY A 178 -7.95 3.94 6.10
N MET A 179 -8.34 5.19 5.79
CA MET A 179 -7.47 6.32 5.51
C MET A 179 -6.52 5.96 4.34
N ILE A 180 -7.09 5.49 3.22
CA ILE A 180 -6.35 4.98 2.06
C ILE A 180 -6.62 5.84 0.83
N ARG A 181 -5.70 6.74 0.56
CA ARG A 181 -5.55 7.48 -0.70
C ARG A 181 -4.08 7.86 -0.89
N PRO A 182 -3.26 6.97 -1.45
CA PRO A 182 -1.84 7.22 -1.59
C PRO A 182 -1.56 8.35 -2.59
N ASP A 183 -1.01 9.45 -2.07
CA ASP A 183 -0.29 10.45 -2.86
C ASP A 183 1.17 10.39 -2.42
N MET A 184 1.87 9.33 -2.86
CA MET A 184 3.19 8.88 -2.43
C MET A 184 3.21 8.08 -1.10
N ALA A 185 2.13 7.49 -0.66
CA ALA A 185 1.89 6.39 0.29
C ALA A 185 0.75 6.68 1.30
N THR A 186 -0.20 5.73 1.50
CA THR A 186 -1.26 5.79 2.55
C THR A 186 -1.41 4.44 3.26
N MET A 187 -0.30 3.78 3.59
CA MET A 187 -0.27 2.48 4.25
C MET A 187 1.14 2.24 4.80
N LEU A 188 1.34 1.17 5.51
CA LEU A 188 2.68 0.65 5.75
C LEU A 188 2.90 -0.58 4.86
N SER A 189 3.92 -0.53 4.01
CA SER A 189 4.35 -1.67 3.22
C SER A 189 5.86 -1.87 3.29
N PHE A 190 6.25 -3.11 3.50
CA PHE A 190 7.61 -3.55 3.70
C PHE A 190 7.90 -4.68 2.73
N ILE A 191 8.74 -4.41 1.72
CA ILE A 191 9.16 -5.40 0.73
C ILE A 191 10.66 -5.62 0.87
N ALA A 192 11.10 -6.87 0.77
CA ALA A 192 12.50 -7.22 0.69
C ALA A 192 12.78 -8.10 -0.54
N CYS A 193 14.00 -7.99 -1.06
CA CYS A 193 14.50 -8.79 -2.18
C CYS A 193 15.96 -9.11 -1.96
N ASN A 194 16.42 -10.33 -2.29
CA ASN A 194 17.81 -10.72 -2.11
C ASN A 194 18.77 -10.27 -3.23
N ILE A 195 18.30 -9.43 -4.16
CA ILE A 195 19.08 -8.91 -5.30
C ILE A 195 20.20 -7.95 -4.86
N ARG A 196 21.27 -7.87 -5.66
CA ARG A 196 22.28 -6.81 -5.60
C ARG A 196 21.95 -5.69 -6.58
N ILE A 197 21.77 -4.47 -6.08
CA ILE A 197 21.44 -3.30 -6.90
C ILE A 197 22.26 -2.08 -6.47
N SER A 198 22.61 -1.23 -7.43
CA SER A 198 23.25 0.05 -7.17
C SER A 198 22.36 0.97 -6.34
N GLU A 199 22.96 1.67 -5.37
CA GLU A 199 22.27 2.65 -4.52
C GLU A 199 21.65 3.79 -5.35
N TYR A 200 22.21 4.13 -6.50
CA TYR A 200 21.70 5.20 -7.38
C TYR A 200 20.42 4.81 -8.11
N LEU A 201 20.20 3.52 -8.35
CA LEU A 201 19.00 3.03 -9.02
C LEU A 201 17.83 2.82 -8.07
N LEU A 202 18.10 2.47 -6.83
CA LEU A 202 17.09 2.01 -5.89
C LEU A 202 15.98 3.05 -5.63
N PRO A 203 16.26 4.36 -5.44
CA PRO A 203 15.21 5.36 -5.24
C PRO A 203 14.24 5.48 -6.42
N SER A 204 14.75 5.43 -7.67
CA SER A 204 13.91 5.49 -8.86
C SER A 204 13.09 4.21 -9.06
N LEU A 205 13.65 3.06 -8.72
CA LEU A 205 12.96 1.78 -8.74
C LEU A 205 11.80 1.75 -7.73
N VAL A 206 12.06 2.16 -6.47
CA VAL A 206 11.02 2.23 -5.43
C VAL A 206 9.88 3.15 -5.83
N LYS A 207 10.22 4.33 -6.38
CA LYS A 207 9.20 5.25 -6.90
C LYS A 207 8.38 4.62 -8.01
N HIS A 208 9.02 3.95 -8.97
CA HIS A 208 8.31 3.27 -10.07
C HIS A 208 7.37 2.18 -9.54
N VAL A 209 7.83 1.36 -8.61
CA VAL A 209 7.01 0.31 -7.98
C VAL A 209 5.81 0.93 -7.25
N ALA A 210 6.01 2.00 -6.48
CA ALA A 210 4.92 2.71 -5.80
C ALA A 210 3.89 3.27 -6.79
N ASP A 211 4.36 3.93 -7.86
CA ASP A 211 3.50 4.53 -8.88
C ASP A 211 2.69 3.48 -9.67
N ALA A 212 3.20 2.26 -9.79
CA ALA A 212 2.54 1.15 -10.47
C ALA A 212 1.63 0.31 -9.55
N SER A 213 1.64 0.55 -8.24
CA SER A 213 0.94 -0.28 -7.24
C SER A 213 0.19 0.55 -6.19
N PHE A 214 0.84 0.95 -5.11
CA PHE A 214 0.23 1.64 -3.97
C PHE A 214 -0.34 3.01 -4.36
N ASN A 215 0.27 3.73 -5.30
CA ASN A 215 -0.29 4.97 -5.85
C ASN A 215 -1.42 4.72 -6.87
N ARG A 216 -2.04 3.55 -6.85
CA ARG A 216 -3.17 3.15 -7.72
C ARG A 216 -4.37 2.65 -6.93
N ILE A 217 -4.42 2.90 -5.62
CA ILE A 217 -5.55 2.48 -4.79
C ILE A 217 -6.19 3.66 -4.07
N THR A 218 -7.46 3.51 -3.70
CA THR A 218 -8.14 4.37 -2.74
C THR A 218 -9.29 3.63 -2.08
N VAL A 219 -9.50 3.85 -0.77
CA VAL A 219 -10.67 3.36 -0.04
C VAL A 219 -11.63 4.51 0.24
N ASP A 220 -11.15 5.61 0.82
CA ASP A 220 -11.97 6.72 1.33
C ASP A 220 -11.52 8.11 0.86
N GLY A 221 -10.42 8.19 0.12
CA GLY A 221 -9.89 9.46 -0.38
C GLY A 221 -9.00 10.21 0.61
N ASP A 222 -8.74 9.66 1.81
CA ASP A 222 -7.99 10.31 2.87
C ASP A 222 -6.53 9.85 2.94
N THR A 223 -5.60 10.82 3.03
CA THR A 223 -4.14 10.58 3.14
C THR A 223 -3.71 10.57 4.60
N SER A 224 -2.94 9.57 5.01
CA SER A 224 -2.46 9.41 6.38
C SER A 224 -1.21 10.24 6.70
N THR A 225 -0.93 10.39 7.99
CA THR A 225 0.27 11.05 8.54
C THR A 225 1.49 10.12 8.62
N ASN A 226 1.31 8.81 8.47
CA ASN A 226 2.33 7.80 8.82
C ASN A 226 2.79 6.94 7.64
N ASP A 227 2.29 7.18 6.45
CA ASP A 227 2.46 6.28 5.33
C ASP A 227 3.89 6.11 4.87
N ALA A 228 4.26 4.86 4.63
CA ALA A 228 5.56 4.50 4.11
C ALA A 228 5.49 3.20 3.29
N PHE A 229 6.08 3.23 2.10
CA PHE A 229 6.49 2.05 1.36
C PHE A 229 8.00 1.98 1.34
N VAL A 230 8.59 0.92 1.87
CA VAL A 230 10.03 0.73 1.91
C VAL A 230 10.44 -0.60 1.27
N LEU A 231 11.52 -0.56 0.51
CA LEU A 231 12.15 -1.70 -0.15
C LEU A 231 13.56 -1.89 0.37
N ALA A 232 13.87 -3.12 0.81
CA ALA A 232 15.21 -3.55 1.15
C ALA A 232 15.73 -4.54 0.09
N CYS A 233 16.85 -4.21 -0.54
CA CYS A 233 17.61 -5.13 -1.37
C CYS A 233 18.79 -5.65 -0.53
N THR A 234 18.72 -6.91 -0.08
CA THR A 234 19.67 -7.45 0.91
C THR A 234 21.04 -7.76 0.30
N GLY A 235 21.08 -8.04 -1.02
CA GLY A 235 22.30 -8.43 -1.70
C GLY A 235 22.79 -9.84 -1.35
N ALA A 236 21.93 -10.66 -0.74
CA ALA A 236 22.27 -12.00 -0.29
C ALA A 236 22.36 -13.04 -1.43
N SER A 237 21.94 -12.70 -2.66
CA SER A 237 22.21 -13.55 -3.84
C SER A 237 23.62 -13.31 -4.38
N ASP A 238 24.19 -14.31 -5.06
CA ASP A 238 25.45 -14.17 -5.80
C ASP A 238 25.28 -13.63 -7.22
N SER A 239 24.09 -13.09 -7.53
CA SER A 239 23.82 -12.44 -8.82
C SER A 239 24.74 -11.24 -9.06
N ALA A 240 24.94 -10.91 -10.35
CA ALA A 240 25.64 -9.68 -10.71
C ALA A 240 24.89 -8.45 -10.18
N VAL A 241 25.63 -7.38 -9.86
CA VAL A 241 25.03 -6.12 -9.42
C VAL A 241 24.28 -5.47 -10.59
N ILE A 242 23.05 -5.05 -10.35
CA ILE A 242 22.30 -4.24 -11.31
C ILE A 242 22.75 -2.79 -11.17
N GLU A 243 23.44 -2.27 -12.18
CA GLU A 243 24.06 -0.92 -12.15
C GLU A 243 23.30 0.11 -13.01
N ASN A 244 22.49 -0.35 -13.98
CA ASN A 244 21.75 0.55 -14.87
C ASN A 244 20.44 -0.08 -15.36
N THR A 245 19.54 0.76 -15.83
CA THR A 245 18.19 0.37 -16.26
C THR A 245 18.14 -0.37 -17.61
N SER A 246 19.23 -0.37 -18.38
CA SER A 246 19.30 -1.09 -19.66
C SER A 246 19.66 -2.57 -19.50
N GLN A 247 20.08 -2.99 -18.31
CA GLN A 247 20.33 -4.40 -18.03
C GLN A 247 19.00 -5.17 -18.05
N TYR A 248 19.00 -6.34 -18.68
CA TYR A 248 17.83 -7.22 -18.77
C TYR A 248 17.31 -7.62 -17.38
N GLU A 249 18.22 -7.85 -16.44
CA GLU A 249 17.95 -8.19 -15.05
C GLU A 249 17.14 -7.11 -14.32
N TYR A 250 17.40 -5.82 -14.64
CA TYR A 250 16.62 -4.71 -14.08
C TYR A 250 15.14 -4.82 -14.40
N THR A 251 14.82 -5.13 -15.66
CA THR A 251 13.41 -5.26 -16.08
C THR A 251 12.71 -6.42 -15.36
N ILE A 252 13.36 -7.58 -15.27
CA ILE A 252 12.79 -8.74 -14.57
C ILE A 252 12.54 -8.44 -13.10
N VAL A 253 13.52 -7.86 -12.41
CA VAL A 253 13.43 -7.53 -10.98
C VAL A 253 12.37 -6.46 -10.75
N ARG A 254 12.35 -5.40 -11.57
CA ARG A 254 11.32 -4.36 -11.51
C ARG A 254 9.91 -4.95 -11.63
N ASP A 255 9.68 -5.79 -12.63
CA ASP A 255 8.37 -6.36 -12.90
C ASP A 255 7.93 -7.33 -11.79
N ALA A 256 8.87 -8.08 -11.21
CA ALA A 256 8.61 -8.92 -10.04
C ALA A 256 8.23 -8.11 -8.80
N LEU A 257 8.93 -6.99 -8.55
CA LEU A 257 8.62 -6.06 -7.47
C LEU A 257 7.25 -5.41 -7.66
N VAL A 258 6.94 -4.98 -8.88
CA VAL A 258 5.61 -4.41 -9.23
C VAL A 258 4.51 -5.44 -8.98
N GLU A 259 4.70 -6.69 -9.40
CA GLU A 259 3.69 -7.75 -9.18
C GLU A 259 3.42 -7.99 -7.69
N VAL A 260 4.47 -8.10 -6.86
CA VAL A 260 4.32 -8.27 -5.41
C VAL A 260 3.63 -7.06 -4.78
N ALA A 261 4.06 -5.85 -5.15
CA ALA A 261 3.48 -4.61 -4.64
C ALA A 261 2.01 -4.43 -5.07
N GLN A 262 1.64 -4.81 -6.30
CA GLN A 262 0.24 -4.78 -6.76
C GLN A 262 -0.65 -5.76 -6.00
N LYS A 263 -0.17 -6.99 -5.73
CA LYS A 263 -0.90 -7.95 -4.90
C LYS A 263 -1.17 -7.39 -3.50
N LEU A 264 -0.18 -6.77 -2.88
CA LEU A 264 -0.33 -6.13 -1.58
C LEU A 264 -1.28 -4.92 -1.62
N ALA A 265 -1.16 -4.07 -2.63
CA ALA A 265 -2.02 -2.90 -2.83
C ALA A 265 -3.49 -3.29 -3.04
N GLN A 266 -3.76 -4.30 -3.88
CA GLN A 266 -5.10 -4.83 -4.09
C GLN A 266 -5.65 -5.50 -2.82
N ALA A 267 -4.81 -6.21 -2.06
CA ALA A 267 -5.22 -6.79 -0.79
C ALA A 267 -5.68 -5.73 0.23
N ILE A 268 -5.04 -4.55 0.24
CA ILE A 268 -5.49 -3.41 1.07
C ILE A 268 -6.91 -2.97 0.67
N VAL A 269 -7.19 -2.82 -0.62
CA VAL A 269 -8.53 -2.41 -1.11
C VAL A 269 -9.57 -3.48 -0.82
N ARG A 270 -9.23 -4.76 -1.05
CA ARG A 270 -10.13 -5.91 -0.77
C ARG A 270 -10.52 -6.01 0.69
N ASP A 271 -9.64 -5.60 1.59
CA ASP A 271 -9.85 -5.55 3.05
C ASP A 271 -10.16 -4.13 3.53
N GLY A 272 -10.63 -3.25 2.64
CA GLY A 272 -11.05 -1.89 2.98
C GLY A 272 -12.14 -1.89 4.06
N GLU A 273 -12.12 -0.90 4.96
CA GLU A 273 -13.11 -0.78 6.03
C GLU A 273 -14.54 -0.81 5.47
N GLY A 274 -15.30 -1.83 5.84
CA GLY A 274 -16.67 -2.02 5.38
C GLY A 274 -16.83 -2.38 3.90
N ALA A 275 -15.74 -2.75 3.20
CA ALA A 275 -15.78 -3.12 1.79
C ALA A 275 -16.69 -4.33 1.53
N THR A 276 -17.56 -4.23 0.54
CA THR A 276 -18.37 -5.33 0.01
C THR A 276 -18.07 -5.62 -1.46
N LYS A 277 -17.43 -4.70 -2.16
CA LYS A 277 -17.07 -4.80 -3.57
C LYS A 277 -15.61 -4.40 -3.81
N PHE A 278 -14.94 -5.09 -4.73
CA PHE A 278 -13.65 -4.69 -5.27
C PHE A 278 -13.83 -4.18 -6.71
N VAL A 279 -13.41 -2.95 -6.97
CA VAL A 279 -13.69 -2.29 -8.25
C VAL A 279 -12.40 -1.84 -8.92
N SER A 280 -12.18 -2.27 -10.17
CA SER A 280 -11.11 -1.78 -11.04
C SER A 280 -11.63 -0.64 -11.91
N VAL A 281 -11.14 0.58 -11.70
CA VAL A 281 -11.47 1.75 -12.53
C VAL A 281 -10.39 1.93 -13.58
N GLN A 282 -10.74 1.66 -14.85
CA GLN A 282 -9.83 1.64 -15.99
C GLN A 282 -10.16 2.79 -16.95
N ILE A 283 -9.26 3.73 -17.09
CA ILE A 283 -9.43 4.87 -17.99
C ILE A 283 -8.44 4.73 -19.14
N GLY A 284 -8.94 4.73 -20.36
CA GLY A 284 -8.15 4.71 -21.59
C GLY A 284 -8.46 5.89 -22.50
N GLY A 285 -7.69 6.02 -23.58
CA GLY A 285 -7.91 7.07 -24.57
C GLY A 285 -7.60 8.49 -24.10
N GLY A 286 -6.80 8.67 -23.04
CA GLY A 286 -6.37 9.98 -22.57
C GLY A 286 -5.15 10.52 -23.32
N ARG A 287 -4.88 11.82 -23.26
CA ARG A 287 -3.67 12.44 -23.82
C ARG A 287 -2.44 12.09 -23.00
N THR A 288 -2.60 11.92 -21.69
CA THR A 288 -1.54 11.55 -20.75
C THR A 288 -2.08 10.63 -19.67
N GLU A 289 -1.21 9.83 -19.09
CA GLU A 289 -1.53 8.99 -17.93
C GLU A 289 -2.08 9.81 -16.75
N ARG A 290 -1.52 11.00 -16.50
CA ARG A 290 -1.99 11.93 -15.46
C ARG A 290 -3.46 12.36 -15.69
N GLU A 291 -3.86 12.55 -16.94
CA GLU A 291 -5.25 12.85 -17.29
C GLU A 291 -6.16 11.67 -16.96
N CYS A 292 -5.76 10.46 -17.35
CA CYS A 292 -6.48 9.24 -17.02
C CYS A 292 -6.62 9.04 -15.52
N LEU A 293 -5.55 9.26 -14.75
CA LEU A 293 -5.57 9.18 -13.29
C LEU A 293 -6.54 10.19 -12.65
N LYS A 294 -6.62 11.43 -13.15
CA LYS A 294 -7.60 12.41 -12.64
C LYS A 294 -9.04 11.91 -12.78
N VAL A 295 -9.38 11.32 -13.92
CA VAL A 295 -10.70 10.78 -14.16
C VAL A 295 -10.93 9.54 -13.28
N ALA A 296 -9.97 8.64 -13.20
CA ALA A 296 -10.05 7.43 -12.39
C ALA A 296 -10.32 7.76 -10.91
N TYR A 297 -9.55 8.66 -10.32
CA TYR A 297 -9.73 9.09 -8.93
C TYR A 297 -11.04 9.86 -8.73
N SER A 298 -11.45 10.69 -9.69
CA SER A 298 -12.74 11.39 -9.61
C SER A 298 -13.93 10.42 -9.53
N ILE A 299 -13.85 9.28 -10.20
CA ILE A 299 -14.84 8.20 -10.11
C ILE A 299 -14.72 7.48 -8.77
N ALA A 300 -13.52 6.98 -8.45
CA ALA A 300 -13.25 6.11 -7.31
C ALA A 300 -13.48 6.77 -5.94
N GLU A 301 -13.28 8.09 -5.85
CA GLU A 301 -13.45 8.87 -4.61
C GLU A 301 -14.81 9.55 -4.51
N SER A 302 -15.70 9.38 -5.50
CA SER A 302 -17.04 9.98 -5.47
C SER A 302 -17.97 9.24 -4.49
N PRO A 303 -18.42 9.86 -3.38
CA PRO A 303 -19.37 9.20 -2.48
C PRO A 303 -20.65 8.75 -3.17
N LEU A 304 -21.12 9.52 -4.17
CA LEU A 304 -22.31 9.15 -4.94
C LEU A 304 -22.08 7.89 -5.80
N VAL A 305 -20.90 7.75 -6.40
CA VAL A 305 -20.54 6.52 -7.15
C VAL A 305 -20.38 5.35 -6.18
N LYS A 306 -19.63 5.52 -5.09
CA LYS A 306 -19.37 4.45 -4.13
C LYS A 306 -20.64 3.94 -3.44
N THR A 307 -21.57 4.82 -3.12
CA THR A 307 -22.87 4.42 -2.55
C THR A 307 -23.79 3.76 -3.57
N ALA A 308 -23.71 4.14 -4.86
CA ALA A 308 -24.43 3.44 -5.93
C ALA A 308 -23.88 2.00 -6.10
N ILE A 309 -22.57 1.84 -6.07
CA ILE A 309 -21.91 0.53 -6.10
C ILE A 309 -22.37 -0.34 -4.92
N PHE A 310 -22.38 0.21 -3.70
CA PHE A 310 -22.87 -0.50 -2.51
C PHE A 310 -24.34 -0.94 -2.64
N ALA A 311 -25.17 -0.06 -3.20
CA ALA A 311 -26.60 -0.33 -3.39
C ALA A 311 -26.92 -1.21 -4.63
N GLU A 312 -25.87 -1.64 -5.38
CA GLU A 312 -26.01 -2.36 -6.65
C GLU A 312 -26.87 -1.59 -7.69
N ASP A 313 -26.92 -0.26 -7.53
CA ASP A 313 -27.62 0.67 -8.42
C ASP A 313 -26.68 1.12 -9.54
N ALA A 314 -26.86 0.61 -10.74
CA ALA A 314 -26.05 0.95 -11.90
C ALA A 314 -26.35 2.37 -12.42
N ASN A 315 -26.34 3.33 -11.54
CA ASN A 315 -26.65 4.74 -11.77
C ASN A 315 -25.59 5.42 -12.65
N TRP A 316 -25.66 5.16 -13.96
CA TRP A 316 -24.69 5.65 -14.93
C TRP A 316 -24.54 7.19 -14.91
N GLY A 317 -25.58 7.93 -14.54
CA GLY A 317 -25.51 9.38 -14.38
C GLY A 317 -24.50 9.82 -13.32
N ARG A 318 -24.31 9.06 -12.24
CA ARG A 318 -23.28 9.35 -11.21
C ARG A 318 -21.87 9.13 -11.74
N PHE A 319 -21.65 8.14 -12.59
CA PHE A 319 -20.36 7.95 -13.26
C PHE A 319 -20.08 9.08 -14.24
N CYS A 320 -21.05 9.48 -15.08
CA CYS A 320 -20.90 10.62 -15.99
C CYS A 320 -20.60 11.93 -15.25
N MET A 321 -21.30 12.19 -14.15
CA MET A 321 -21.03 13.34 -13.28
C MET A 321 -19.59 13.29 -12.75
N ALA A 322 -19.12 12.14 -12.29
CA ALA A 322 -17.76 11.99 -11.76
C ALA A 322 -16.70 12.18 -12.85
N ILE A 323 -16.92 11.70 -14.07
CA ILE A 323 -16.06 11.94 -15.23
C ILE A 323 -16.02 13.45 -15.54
N GLY A 324 -17.19 14.10 -15.63
CA GLY A 324 -17.29 15.52 -16.00
C GLY A 324 -16.62 16.48 -15.00
N LYS A 325 -16.64 16.15 -13.69
CA LYS A 325 -16.00 16.97 -12.64
C LYS A 325 -14.49 16.74 -12.47
N ALA A 326 -13.86 15.82 -13.22
CA ALA A 326 -12.47 15.40 -13.01
C ALA A 326 -11.41 16.50 -13.27
N GLY A 327 -11.80 17.69 -13.70
CA GLY A 327 -10.88 18.81 -13.98
C GLY A 327 -9.98 18.56 -15.18
N VAL A 328 -10.49 17.83 -16.17
CA VAL A 328 -9.86 17.64 -17.47
C VAL A 328 -10.41 18.70 -18.40
N SER A 329 -9.54 19.59 -18.90
CA SER A 329 -9.92 20.63 -19.88
C SER A 329 -10.27 20.02 -21.23
N ASP A 330 -11.19 20.65 -21.95
CA ASP A 330 -11.59 20.29 -23.32
C ASP A 330 -12.04 18.83 -23.46
N LEU A 331 -12.69 18.30 -22.42
CA LEU A 331 -13.28 16.96 -22.45
C LEU A 331 -14.51 16.96 -23.34
N ASP A 332 -14.44 16.25 -24.46
CA ASP A 332 -15.54 16.12 -25.40
C ASP A 332 -16.38 14.88 -25.04
N THR A 333 -17.58 15.10 -24.54
CA THR A 333 -18.47 14.04 -24.10
C THR A 333 -18.95 13.15 -25.25
N ASP A 334 -18.99 13.65 -26.48
CA ASP A 334 -19.43 12.88 -27.65
C ASP A 334 -18.41 11.77 -28.03
N ASN A 335 -17.19 11.84 -27.52
CA ASN A 335 -16.16 10.82 -27.71
C ASN A 335 -16.02 9.87 -26.53
N ILE A 336 -16.76 10.07 -25.44
CA ILE A 336 -16.65 9.23 -24.24
C ILE A 336 -17.50 7.98 -24.38
N THR A 337 -16.92 6.83 -24.03
CA THR A 337 -17.64 5.58 -23.83
C THR A 337 -17.41 5.05 -22.42
N LEU A 338 -18.48 4.61 -21.76
CA LEU A 338 -18.49 4.02 -20.41
C LEU A 338 -18.97 2.58 -20.47
N TRP A 339 -18.26 1.68 -19.83
CA TRP A 339 -18.65 0.27 -19.64
C TRP A 339 -18.69 -0.10 -18.16
N LEU A 340 -19.57 -1.02 -17.81
CA LEU A 340 -19.51 -1.85 -16.61
C LEU A 340 -19.16 -3.27 -17.07
N ASP A 341 -17.96 -3.74 -16.77
CA ASP A 341 -17.32 -4.90 -17.39
C ASP A 341 -17.37 -4.82 -18.92
N ASN A 342 -18.13 -5.71 -19.54
CA ASN A 342 -18.33 -5.73 -21.01
C ASN A 342 -19.63 -5.04 -21.47
N LEU A 343 -20.47 -4.58 -20.54
CA LEU A 343 -21.73 -3.91 -20.87
C LEU A 343 -21.44 -2.45 -21.22
N VAL A 344 -21.76 -2.03 -22.46
CA VAL A 344 -21.72 -0.62 -22.85
C VAL A 344 -22.90 0.09 -22.17
N VAL A 345 -22.59 1.04 -21.29
CA VAL A 345 -23.58 1.78 -20.50
C VAL A 345 -23.91 3.11 -21.15
N ALA A 346 -22.88 3.83 -21.59
CA ALA A 346 -23.05 5.11 -22.27
C ALA A 346 -22.01 5.29 -23.37
N GLU A 347 -22.38 5.90 -24.46
CA GLU A 347 -21.55 6.25 -25.60
C GLU A 347 -21.99 7.56 -26.24
N GLY A 348 -21.06 8.39 -26.68
CA GLY A 348 -21.37 9.68 -27.31
C GLY A 348 -22.23 10.59 -26.42
N GLY A 349 -21.95 10.63 -25.10
CA GLY A 349 -22.70 11.45 -24.14
C GLY A 349 -24.14 10.98 -23.85
N ARG A 350 -24.53 9.79 -24.32
CA ARG A 350 -25.92 9.25 -24.21
C ARG A 350 -25.88 7.85 -23.65
N ILE A 351 -27.02 7.42 -23.08
CA ILE A 351 -27.24 6.03 -22.70
C ILE A 351 -27.17 5.13 -23.95
N SER A 352 -26.46 3.99 -23.83
CA SER A 352 -26.37 3.01 -24.91
C SER A 352 -27.72 2.30 -25.11
N THR A 353 -28.01 1.94 -26.35
CA THR A 353 -29.20 1.13 -26.69
C THR A 353 -29.10 -0.32 -26.19
N GLU A 354 -27.87 -0.78 -25.86
CA GLU A 354 -27.63 -2.11 -25.31
C GLU A 354 -27.82 -2.18 -23.78
N TYR A 355 -27.85 -1.02 -23.12
CA TYR A 355 -28.00 -0.92 -21.68
C TYR A 355 -29.45 -1.14 -21.24
N SER A 356 -29.62 -1.84 -20.13
CA SER A 356 -30.80 -1.82 -19.29
C SER A 356 -30.40 -1.79 -17.81
N GLU A 357 -31.26 -1.24 -16.97
CA GLU A 357 -31.07 -1.19 -15.51
C GLU A 357 -30.80 -2.59 -14.93
N GLU A 358 -31.52 -3.61 -15.40
CA GLU A 358 -31.38 -5.00 -14.98
C GLU A 358 -29.96 -5.56 -15.31
N LYS A 359 -29.45 -5.29 -16.52
CA LYS A 359 -28.11 -5.71 -16.91
C LYS A 359 -27.04 -4.99 -16.10
N GLY A 360 -27.22 -3.69 -15.85
CA GLY A 360 -26.30 -2.90 -15.02
C GLY A 360 -26.27 -3.39 -13.59
N ALA A 361 -27.43 -3.62 -12.97
CA ALA A 361 -27.54 -4.18 -11.62
C ALA A 361 -26.88 -5.57 -11.52
N ALA A 362 -27.04 -6.42 -12.53
CA ALA A 362 -26.40 -7.74 -12.57
C ALA A 362 -24.86 -7.67 -12.55
N VAL A 363 -24.25 -6.62 -13.13
CA VAL A 363 -22.79 -6.41 -13.03
C VAL A 363 -22.43 -5.96 -11.62
N LEU A 364 -23.14 -4.99 -11.05
CA LEU A 364 -22.84 -4.45 -9.72
C LEU A 364 -23.16 -5.44 -8.58
N ALA A 365 -23.99 -6.45 -8.84
CA ALA A 365 -24.24 -7.54 -7.88
C ALA A 365 -23.04 -8.46 -7.68
N GLN A 366 -22.06 -8.46 -8.59
CA GLN A 366 -20.82 -9.23 -8.43
C GLN A 366 -19.96 -8.64 -7.31
N ASP A 367 -19.19 -9.47 -6.61
CA ASP A 367 -18.22 -9.01 -5.59
C ASP A 367 -17.07 -8.21 -6.21
N GLU A 368 -16.77 -8.46 -7.50
CA GLU A 368 -15.67 -7.84 -8.21
C GLU A 368 -16.08 -7.54 -9.66
N PHE A 369 -15.83 -6.31 -10.10
CA PHE A 369 -16.13 -5.87 -11.48
C PHE A 369 -15.24 -4.68 -11.88
N SER A 370 -15.32 -4.29 -13.17
CA SER A 370 -14.60 -3.15 -13.71
C SER A 370 -15.52 -2.03 -14.17
N VAL A 371 -15.11 -0.78 -13.90
CA VAL A 371 -15.64 0.43 -14.53
C VAL A 371 -14.63 0.90 -15.55
N ARG A 372 -14.98 0.86 -16.84
CA ARG A 372 -14.07 1.23 -17.93
C ARG A 372 -14.56 2.49 -18.63
N VAL A 373 -13.64 3.41 -18.90
CA VAL A 373 -13.95 4.65 -19.62
C VAL A 373 -12.92 4.84 -20.73
N ASN A 374 -13.37 5.11 -21.94
CA ASN A 374 -12.52 5.61 -23.01
C ASN A 374 -12.81 7.10 -23.21
N LEU A 375 -11.79 7.94 -23.13
CA LEU A 375 -11.91 9.40 -23.30
C LEU A 375 -11.85 9.83 -24.76
N GLY A 376 -11.45 8.96 -25.69
CA GLY A 376 -11.44 9.20 -27.14
C GLY A 376 -10.50 10.32 -27.60
N ARG A 377 -9.40 10.62 -26.86
CA ARG A 377 -8.54 11.78 -27.14
C ARG A 377 -7.05 11.51 -27.18
N GLY A 378 -6.63 10.25 -27.04
CA GLY A 378 -5.24 9.81 -27.08
C GLY A 378 -5.10 8.31 -26.85
N GLU A 379 -3.89 7.87 -26.50
CA GLU A 379 -3.57 6.43 -26.30
C GLU A 379 -3.16 6.10 -24.85
N ALA A 380 -3.04 7.12 -23.99
CA ALA A 380 -2.67 6.91 -22.61
C ALA A 380 -3.78 6.19 -21.85
N ASN A 381 -3.37 5.41 -20.85
CA ASN A 381 -4.29 4.69 -19.98
C ASN A 381 -3.81 4.71 -18.52
N ALA A 382 -4.72 4.45 -17.59
CA ALA A 382 -4.44 4.23 -16.19
C ALA A 382 -5.51 3.34 -15.57
N THR A 383 -5.10 2.54 -14.60
CA THR A 383 -6.00 1.72 -13.77
C THR A 383 -5.77 2.07 -12.31
N ILE A 384 -6.85 2.22 -11.55
CA ILE A 384 -6.81 2.27 -10.09
C ILE A 384 -7.80 1.26 -9.51
N TRP A 385 -7.60 0.89 -8.26
CA TRP A 385 -8.46 -0.04 -7.53
C TRP A 385 -9.13 0.68 -6.36
N THR A 386 -10.41 0.41 -6.18
CA THR A 386 -11.23 1.01 -5.12
C THR A 386 -12.28 0.03 -4.61
N THR A 387 -13.03 0.44 -3.63
CA THR A 387 -14.16 -0.30 -3.05
C THR A 387 -15.42 0.57 -3.00
N ASP A 388 -16.54 0.01 -2.63
CA ASP A 388 -17.80 0.71 -2.34
C ASP A 388 -17.72 1.54 -1.04
N LEU A 389 -18.82 2.17 -0.66
CA LEU A 389 -18.99 2.87 0.61
C LEU A 389 -20.26 2.36 1.31
N SER A 390 -20.08 1.48 2.30
CA SER A 390 -21.15 0.80 3.02
C SER A 390 -21.52 1.50 4.33
N HIS A 391 -22.62 1.06 4.96
CA HIS A 391 -22.98 1.48 6.32
C HIS A 391 -21.93 1.05 7.35
N GLU A 392 -21.24 -0.07 7.11
CA GLU A 392 -20.21 -0.61 7.99
C GLU A 392 -18.99 0.32 8.07
N TYR A 393 -18.59 0.97 6.96
CA TYR A 393 -17.56 2.00 6.98
C TYR A 393 -17.88 3.11 8.00
N ILE A 394 -19.12 3.58 8.00
CA ILE A 394 -19.54 4.63 8.94
C ILE A 394 -19.50 4.11 10.37
N ARG A 395 -19.97 2.87 10.62
CA ARG A 395 -19.97 2.26 11.94
C ARG A 395 -18.55 2.11 12.51
N ILE A 396 -17.62 1.56 11.72
CA ILE A 396 -16.22 1.37 12.12
C ILE A 396 -15.59 2.70 12.52
N ASN A 397 -15.77 3.74 11.69
CA ASN A 397 -15.14 5.03 11.91
C ASN A 397 -15.80 5.85 13.03
N ALA A 398 -17.09 5.69 13.27
CA ALA A 398 -17.78 6.32 14.39
C ALA A 398 -17.35 5.72 15.75
N GLU A 399 -16.98 4.44 15.79
CA GLU A 399 -16.61 3.70 17.00
C GLU A 399 -15.07 3.56 17.17
N TYR A 400 -14.24 4.17 16.32
CA TYR A 400 -12.79 3.93 16.25
C TYR A 400 -12.03 4.14 17.58
N ARG A 401 -12.55 4.96 18.50
CA ARG A 401 -11.95 5.25 19.81
C ARG A 401 -12.70 4.65 21.00
N SER A 402 -13.76 3.92 20.76
CA SER A 402 -14.59 3.31 21.82
C SER A 402 -14.11 1.92 22.23
#